data_291f1562310dcd007bcb7af27bdd352c
#
_entry.id   291f1562310dcd007bcb7af27bdd352c
#
_cell.length_a   1.000
_cell.length_b   1.000
_cell.length_c   1.000
_cell.angle_alpha   90.00
_cell.angle_beta   90.00
_cell.angle_gamma   90.00
#
_symmetry.space_group_name_H-M   'P 1'
#
loop_
_entity.id
_entity.type
_entity.pdbx_description
1 polymer ?
#
loop_
_entity_poly.entity_id
_entity_poly.type
_entity_poly.pdbx_seq_one_letter_code
_entity_poly.pdbx_strand_id
1 'polypeptide(L)'
;MLASLHVDASIPNFLIQECCGQAVPQSRDKIWEEWFGFPAMRMVNGKYPLPEKPGLGFDLSEDALKKYPFEGTRPMARVFHKDGSVAAW
;
A
#
# COMPACT_ATOMS: atom_id res chain seq x y z
N MET A 1 4.52 -0.29 -0.71
CA MET A 1 4.75 -0.40 0.75
C MET A 1 5.64 -1.58 1.13
N LEU A 2 5.31 -2.87 0.87
CA LEU A 2 6.14 -4.01 1.31
C LEU A 2 7.59 -3.93 0.82
N ALA A 3 7.81 -3.69 -0.47
CA ALA A 3 9.15 -3.50 -1.01
C ALA A 3 9.88 -2.30 -0.38
N SER A 4 9.17 -1.20 -0.13
CA SER A 4 9.73 -0.03 0.55
C SER A 4 10.21 -0.36 1.95
N LEU A 5 9.41 -1.10 2.74
CA LEU A 5 9.81 -1.51 4.09
C LEU A 5 11.10 -2.35 4.11
N HIS A 6 11.33 -3.21 3.11
CA HIS A 6 12.58 -3.96 3.00
C HIS A 6 13.78 -3.04 2.68
N VAL A 7 13.59 -2.05 1.81
CA VAL A 7 14.61 -1.03 1.54
C VAL A 7 14.89 -0.23 2.81
N ASP A 8 13.86 0.27 3.46
CA ASP A 8 13.97 1.08 4.68
C ASP A 8 14.73 0.33 5.79
N ALA A 9 14.45 -0.97 5.95
CA ALA A 9 15.13 -1.80 6.93
C ALA A 9 16.59 -2.12 6.57
N SER A 10 17.00 -1.95 5.31
CA SER A 10 18.34 -2.27 4.83
C SER A 10 19.30 -1.08 4.78
N ILE A 11 18.79 0.15 4.90
CA ILE A 11 19.58 1.37 4.78
C ILE A 11 19.86 2.01 6.16
N PRO A 12 21.09 2.51 6.41
CA PRO A 12 21.45 3.07 7.71
C PRO A 12 20.92 4.49 7.96
N ASN A 13 20.46 5.16 6.92
CA ASN A 13 19.98 6.56 6.96
C ASN A 13 18.46 6.68 6.89
N PHE A 14 17.74 5.59 7.19
CA PHE A 14 16.28 5.62 7.28
C PHE A 14 15.82 6.56 8.40
N LEU A 15 14.85 7.41 8.10
CA LEU A 15 14.23 8.30 9.07
C LEU A 15 12.77 7.93 9.33
N ILE A 16 11.95 7.90 8.27
CA ILE A 16 10.51 7.67 8.36
C ILE A 16 9.96 7.18 7.02
N GLN A 17 8.98 6.29 7.06
CA GLN A 17 8.22 5.84 5.90
C GLN A 17 6.91 6.62 5.81
N GLU A 18 6.70 7.35 4.73
CA GLU A 18 5.38 7.90 4.42
C GLU A 18 4.43 6.77 4.04
N CYS A 19 3.27 6.74 4.65
CA CYS A 19 2.29 5.70 4.38
C CYS A 19 0.85 6.18 4.57
N CYS A 20 0.05 6.08 3.52
CA CYS A 20 -1.39 6.30 3.56
C CYS A 20 -2.19 5.06 3.99
N GLY A 21 -1.52 3.95 4.34
CA GLY A 21 -2.17 2.66 4.63
C GLY A 21 -3.18 2.71 5.77
N GLN A 22 -2.98 3.59 6.75
CA GLN A 22 -3.93 3.77 7.84
C GLN A 22 -5.22 4.50 7.43
N ALA A 23 -5.16 5.26 6.33
CA ALA A 23 -6.33 5.93 5.75
C ALA A 23 -7.18 4.98 4.88
N VAL A 24 -6.66 3.79 4.54
CA VAL A 24 -7.41 2.81 3.77
C VAL A 24 -8.46 2.16 4.67
N PRO A 25 -9.75 2.18 4.28
CA PRO A 25 -10.80 1.55 5.06
C PRO A 25 -10.52 0.07 5.31
N GLN A 26 -10.82 -0.42 6.52
CA GLN A 26 -10.70 -1.84 6.88
C GLN A 26 -11.51 -2.78 5.97
N SER A 27 -12.54 -2.26 5.31
CA SER A 27 -13.30 -3.01 4.30
C SER A 27 -12.46 -3.55 3.14
N ARG A 28 -11.25 -2.99 2.93
CA ARG A 28 -10.29 -3.47 1.92
C ARG A 28 -9.30 -4.52 2.42
N ASP A 29 -9.31 -4.81 3.72
CA ASP A 29 -8.39 -5.80 4.31
C ASP A 29 -8.61 -7.19 3.71
N LYS A 30 -9.85 -7.56 3.42
CA LYS A 30 -10.19 -8.80 2.74
C LYS A 30 -9.55 -8.93 1.35
N ILE A 31 -9.54 -7.82 0.58
CA ILE A 31 -8.89 -7.80 -0.74
C ILE A 31 -7.39 -8.00 -0.57
N TRP A 32 -6.78 -7.37 0.44
CA TRP A 32 -5.37 -7.57 0.76
C TRP A 32 -5.05 -9.03 1.07
N GLU A 33 -5.85 -9.67 1.93
CA GLU A 33 -5.69 -11.08 2.29
C GLU A 33 -5.81 -12.02 1.08
N GLU A 34 -6.77 -11.73 0.19
CA GLU A 34 -6.94 -12.49 -1.05
C GLU A 34 -5.72 -12.35 -1.99
N TRP A 35 -5.10 -11.16 -2.05
CA TRP A 35 -3.94 -10.91 -2.91
C TRP A 35 -2.64 -11.50 -2.38
N PHE A 36 -2.41 -11.38 -1.08
CA PHE A 36 -1.10 -11.62 -0.46
C PHE A 36 -1.07 -12.81 0.50
N GLY A 37 -2.22 -13.40 0.80
CA GLY A 37 -2.32 -14.59 1.67
C GLY A 37 -2.00 -14.33 3.15
N PHE A 38 -1.99 -13.06 3.59
CA PHE A 38 -1.81 -12.68 5.00
C PHE A 38 -2.61 -11.41 5.34
N PRO A 39 -2.90 -11.17 6.63
CA PRO A 39 -3.68 -10.01 7.07
C PRO A 39 -3.08 -8.68 6.62
N ALA A 40 -3.93 -7.70 6.34
CA ALA A 40 -3.49 -6.36 5.98
C ALA A 40 -2.59 -5.77 7.08
N MET A 41 -1.41 -5.28 6.66
CA MET A 41 -0.44 -4.73 7.58
C MET A 41 -0.96 -3.46 8.23
N ARG A 42 -0.87 -3.41 9.56
CA ARG A 42 -1.25 -2.26 10.37
C ARG A 42 -0.08 -1.82 11.23
N MET A 43 0.02 -0.53 11.47
CA MET A 43 1.00 -0.02 12.42
C MET A 43 0.68 -0.46 13.85
N VAL A 44 1.71 -0.86 14.57
CA VAL A 44 1.66 -1.14 16.00
C VAL A 44 2.66 -0.22 16.68
N ASN A 45 2.18 0.63 17.56
CA ASN A 45 3.01 1.63 18.27
C ASN A 45 3.88 2.48 17.32
N GLY A 46 3.29 2.94 16.20
CA GLY A 46 3.97 3.77 15.20
C GLY A 46 4.97 3.01 14.31
N LYS A 47 4.98 1.69 14.33
CA LYS A 47 5.90 0.85 13.53
C LYS A 47 5.13 -0.17 12.71
N TYR A 48 5.64 -0.47 11.51
CA TYR A 48 5.20 -1.62 10.73
C TYR A 48 6.06 -2.84 11.05
N PRO A 49 5.46 -4.03 11.23
CA PRO A 49 6.24 -5.26 11.31
C PRO A 49 6.91 -5.54 9.96
N LEU A 50 8.18 -5.93 9.97
CA LEU A 50 8.88 -6.36 8.77
C LEU A 50 8.57 -7.84 8.51
N PRO A 51 8.18 -8.24 7.27
CA PRO A 51 8.03 -9.66 6.94
C PRO A 51 9.38 -10.39 7.05
N GLU A 52 9.36 -11.58 7.68
CA GLU A 52 10.59 -12.39 7.91
C GLU A 52 10.76 -13.51 6.87
N LYS A 53 9.76 -13.75 6.01
CA LYS A 53 9.86 -14.76 4.95
C LYS A 53 10.81 -14.28 3.84
N PRO A 54 11.43 -15.20 3.10
CA PRO A 54 12.29 -14.86 1.95
C PRO A 54 11.61 -13.96 0.91
N GLY A 55 12.40 -13.18 0.18
CA GLY A 55 11.90 -12.23 -0.82
C GLY A 55 11.14 -11.07 -0.18
N LEU A 56 9.99 -10.73 -0.72
CA LEU A 56 9.11 -9.69 -0.15
C LEU A 56 8.22 -10.21 0.99
N GLY A 57 8.35 -11.50 1.35
CA GLY A 57 7.59 -12.13 2.42
C GLY A 57 6.20 -12.64 2.02
N PHE A 58 5.88 -12.63 0.72
CA PHE A 58 4.60 -13.10 0.20
C PHE A 58 4.71 -13.53 -1.26
N ASP A 59 3.73 -14.30 -1.70
CA ASP A 59 3.49 -14.63 -3.11
C ASP A 59 2.14 -14.05 -3.54
N LEU A 60 2.09 -13.50 -4.76
CA LEU A 60 0.83 -12.99 -5.32
C LEU A 60 -0.09 -14.16 -5.69
N SER A 61 -1.36 -14.04 -5.31
CA SER A 61 -2.39 -15.02 -5.69
C SER A 61 -2.79 -14.82 -7.15
N GLU A 62 -2.55 -15.85 -7.99
CA GLU A 62 -3.02 -15.84 -9.38
C GLU A 62 -4.55 -15.80 -9.49
N ASP A 63 -5.26 -16.39 -8.53
CA ASP A 63 -6.72 -16.35 -8.51
C ASP A 63 -7.24 -14.96 -8.16
N ALA A 64 -6.54 -14.24 -7.29
CA ALA A 64 -6.86 -12.84 -7.03
C ALA A 64 -6.62 -11.97 -8.26
N LEU A 65 -5.56 -12.21 -9.04
CA LEU A 65 -5.32 -11.52 -10.32
C LEU A 65 -6.46 -11.73 -11.32
N LYS A 66 -7.00 -12.97 -11.40
CA LYS A 66 -8.14 -13.27 -12.26
C LYS A 66 -9.44 -12.63 -11.76
N LYS A 67 -9.64 -12.62 -10.43
CA LYS A 67 -10.83 -12.04 -9.78
C LYS A 67 -10.88 -10.51 -9.87
N TYR A 68 -9.71 -9.87 -9.82
CA TYR A 68 -9.55 -8.42 -9.86
C TYR A 68 -8.68 -8.01 -11.05
N PRO A 69 -9.16 -8.17 -12.30
CA PRO A 69 -8.39 -7.79 -13.48
C PRO A 69 -8.14 -6.28 -13.51
N PHE A 70 -7.09 -5.89 -14.21
CA PHE A 70 -6.82 -4.48 -14.45
C PHE A 70 -7.89 -3.87 -15.37
N GLU A 71 -8.64 -2.91 -14.86
CA GLU A 71 -9.73 -2.24 -15.57
C GLU A 71 -9.31 -0.91 -16.24
N GLY A 72 -8.02 -0.67 -16.34
CA GLY A 72 -7.48 0.58 -16.85
C GLY A 72 -7.13 1.60 -15.77
N THR A 73 -6.45 2.67 -16.18
CA THR A 73 -6.06 3.74 -15.27
C THR A 73 -7.25 4.62 -14.94
N ARG A 74 -7.54 4.79 -13.66
CA ARG A 74 -8.50 5.81 -13.23
C ARG A 74 -7.84 7.18 -13.38
N PRO A 75 -8.54 8.18 -13.95
CA PRO A 75 -8.02 9.53 -13.97
C PRO A 75 -7.77 9.99 -12.54
N MET A 76 -6.59 10.60 -12.33
CA MET A 76 -6.26 11.19 -11.03
C MET A 76 -7.27 12.29 -10.71
N ALA A 77 -7.78 12.32 -9.49
CA ALA A 77 -8.66 13.41 -9.07
C ALA A 77 -7.90 14.74 -9.21
N ARG A 78 -8.45 15.62 -10.01
CA ARG A 78 -7.92 16.99 -10.15
C ARG A 78 -8.73 17.90 -9.24
N VAL A 79 -8.08 18.51 -8.27
CA VAL A 79 -8.71 19.48 -7.39
C VAL A 79 -8.46 20.85 -7.97
N PHE A 80 -9.53 21.61 -8.19
CA PHE A 80 -9.48 22.97 -8.72
C PHE A 80 -10.13 23.94 -7.74
N HIS A 81 -9.60 25.15 -7.66
CA HIS A 81 -10.29 26.26 -7.05
C HIS A 81 -11.49 26.69 -7.89
N LYS A 82 -12.38 27.52 -7.30
CA LYS A 82 -13.58 28.02 -8.01
C LYS A 82 -13.25 28.84 -9.26
N ASP A 83 -12.07 29.42 -9.33
CA ASP A 83 -11.59 30.20 -10.47
C ASP A 83 -10.94 29.33 -11.56
N GLY A 84 -10.91 28.01 -11.39
CA GLY A 84 -10.33 27.04 -12.33
C GLY A 84 -8.81 26.81 -12.18
N SER A 85 -8.15 27.50 -11.26
CA SER A 85 -6.75 27.23 -10.95
C SER A 85 -6.58 25.89 -10.22
N VAL A 86 -5.42 25.24 -10.39
CA VAL A 86 -5.12 23.97 -9.72
C VAL A 86 -4.90 24.24 -8.23
N ALA A 87 -5.69 23.58 -7.39
CA ALA A 87 -5.45 23.59 -5.96
C ALA A 87 -4.20 22.75 -5.65
N ALA A 88 -3.30 23.29 -4.85
CA ALA A 88 -2.19 22.52 -4.30
C ALA A 88 -2.75 21.48 -3.31
N TRP A 89 -2.09 20.34 -3.25
CA TRP A 89 -2.36 19.26 -2.29
C TRP A 89 -2.07 19.75 -0.87
#